data_062719194470e45cd626e2e99c40230f
#
_entry.id   062719194470e45cd626e2e99c40230f
#
_cell.length_a   1.000
_cell.length_b   1.000
_cell.length_c   1.000
_cell.angle_alpha   90.00
_cell.angle_beta   90.00
_cell.angle_gamma   90.00
#
_symmetry.space_group_name_H-M   'P 1'
#
loop_
_entity.id
_entity.type
_entity.pdbx_description
1 polymer ?
#
loop_
_entity_poly.entity_id
_entity_poly.type
_entity_poly.pdbx_seq_one_letter_code
_entity_poly.pdbx_strand_id
1 'polypeptide(L)'
;KIETWDYDDLKEMVDMDAVDAFRKHALNPNHPCQRGSAQNPDIFFQAREACNPYYDALPAIVQEYMDKVNAKIGTDYKLFNYYGAADAEHIIISMGSVNDTIEETIDYMMKQGQKVGVVKVRLYRPFCVQALIDAIPDTVKVISVLDRTKEPGAIGEPLYLDVVAALKGSKFD
;
A
#
# COMPACT_ATOMS: atom_id res chain seq x y z
N LYS A 1 20.27 -7.56 4.75
CA LYS A 1 21.04 -7.17 3.56
C LYS A 1 20.05 -6.65 2.52
N ILE A 2 20.28 -5.47 1.98
CA ILE A 2 19.46 -4.92 0.89
C ILE A 2 20.09 -5.36 -0.43
N GLU A 3 19.30 -5.95 -1.31
CA GLU A 3 19.70 -6.21 -2.68
C GLU A 3 19.66 -4.92 -3.49
N THR A 4 20.68 -4.71 -4.29
CA THR A 4 20.77 -3.56 -5.18
C THR A 4 20.82 -4.07 -6.62
N TRP A 5 20.14 -3.39 -7.51
CA TRP A 5 20.10 -3.72 -8.93
C TRP A 5 21.14 -2.89 -9.69
N ASP A 6 21.60 -3.44 -10.80
CA ASP A 6 22.46 -2.69 -11.71
C ASP A 6 21.65 -1.79 -12.67
N TYR A 7 22.34 -1.04 -13.51
CA TYR A 7 21.67 -0.11 -14.43
C TYR A 7 20.89 -0.82 -15.55
N ASP A 8 21.26 -2.02 -15.92
CA ASP A 8 20.55 -2.76 -16.98
C ASP A 8 19.23 -3.31 -16.42
N ASP A 9 19.23 -3.80 -15.18
CA ASP A 9 18.02 -4.14 -14.44
C ASP A 9 17.05 -2.95 -14.32
N LEU A 10 17.58 -1.77 -13.98
CA LEU A 10 16.78 -0.56 -13.84
C LEU A 10 16.18 -0.10 -15.17
N LYS A 11 16.91 -0.24 -16.29
CA LYS A 11 16.41 0.11 -17.63
C LYS A 11 15.22 -0.74 -18.05
N GLU A 12 15.17 -2.02 -17.66
CA GLU A 12 14.03 -2.89 -17.92
C GLU A 12 12.76 -2.45 -17.19
N MET A 13 12.91 -1.76 -16.07
CA MET A 13 11.79 -1.31 -15.23
C MET A 13 11.30 0.08 -15.59
N VAL A 14 12.14 0.92 -16.17
CA VAL A 14 11.81 2.33 -16.46
C VAL A 14 10.94 2.42 -17.71
N ASP A 15 9.79 3.07 -17.59
CA ASP A 15 8.99 3.51 -18.72
C ASP A 15 9.60 4.76 -19.36
N MET A 16 10.38 4.58 -20.41
CA MET A 16 11.08 5.69 -21.09
C MET A 16 10.11 6.63 -21.81
N ASP A 17 8.95 6.16 -22.25
CA ASP A 17 7.95 7.02 -22.87
C ASP A 17 7.35 7.99 -21.83
N ALA A 18 7.09 7.49 -20.62
CA ALA A 18 6.67 8.34 -19.50
C ALA A 18 7.75 9.35 -19.09
N VAL A 19 9.03 8.96 -19.07
CA VAL A 19 10.16 9.86 -18.82
C VAL A 19 10.24 10.95 -19.87
N ASP A 20 10.11 10.60 -21.16
CA ASP A 20 10.19 11.58 -22.25
C ASP A 20 8.96 12.49 -22.28
N ALA A 21 7.76 11.97 -21.96
CA ALA A 21 6.57 12.78 -21.77
C ALA A 21 6.76 13.80 -20.64
N PHE A 22 7.33 13.37 -19.51
CA PHE A 22 7.64 14.28 -18.41
C PHE A 22 8.67 15.36 -18.80
N ARG A 23 9.73 14.99 -19.53
CA ARG A 23 10.76 15.92 -20.01
C ARG A 23 10.21 16.99 -20.97
N LYS A 24 9.21 16.64 -21.79
CA LYS A 24 8.51 17.61 -22.68
C LYS A 24 7.76 18.70 -21.91
N HIS A 25 7.48 18.49 -20.63
CA HIS A 25 6.88 19.49 -19.76
C HIS A 25 7.91 20.44 -19.10
N ALA A 26 9.20 20.32 -19.40
CA ALA A 26 10.21 21.23 -18.90
C ALA A 26 9.95 22.66 -19.36
N LEU A 27 10.40 23.65 -18.58
CA LEU A 27 10.29 25.05 -18.94
C LEU A 27 10.98 25.30 -20.29
N ASN A 28 10.20 25.79 -21.25
CA ASN A 28 10.68 26.06 -22.60
C ASN A 28 10.12 27.39 -23.09
N PRO A 29 10.96 28.38 -23.47
CA PRO A 29 10.50 29.68 -23.95
C PRO A 29 9.62 29.61 -25.20
N ASN A 30 9.79 28.57 -26.04
CA ASN A 30 8.99 28.38 -27.23
C ASN A 30 7.60 27.75 -26.93
N HIS A 31 7.45 27.15 -25.75
CA HIS A 31 6.21 26.53 -25.26
C HIS A 31 6.01 26.92 -23.80
N PRO A 32 5.73 28.20 -23.51
CA PRO A 32 5.60 28.66 -22.13
C PRO A 32 4.39 28.01 -21.46
N CYS A 33 4.60 27.53 -20.24
CA CYS A 33 3.53 27.03 -19.38
C CYS A 33 3.69 27.58 -17.97
N GLN A 34 2.56 27.88 -17.33
CA GLN A 34 2.55 28.31 -15.94
C GLN A 34 2.42 27.09 -15.02
N ARG A 35 3.24 27.05 -13.96
CA ARG A 35 3.16 26.04 -12.91
C ARG A 35 3.26 26.72 -11.55
N GLY A 36 2.62 26.09 -10.55
CA GLY A 36 2.74 26.56 -9.17
C GLY A 36 1.99 27.85 -8.89
N SER A 37 0.82 28.06 -9.51
CA SER A 37 -0.07 29.16 -9.16
C SER A 37 -0.78 28.94 -7.83
N ALA A 38 -1.12 30.01 -7.12
CA ALA A 38 -1.99 29.97 -5.96
C ALA A 38 -3.41 29.55 -6.37
N GLN A 39 -4.03 28.71 -5.56
CA GLN A 39 -5.41 28.26 -5.77
C GLN A 39 -6.28 28.81 -4.65
N ASN A 40 -7.18 29.71 -5.00
CA ASN A 40 -8.16 30.27 -4.08
C ASN A 40 -9.34 29.28 -3.87
N PRO A 41 -10.23 29.53 -2.90
CA PRO A 41 -11.37 28.66 -2.60
C PRO A 41 -12.30 28.38 -3.79
N ASP A 42 -12.35 29.27 -4.78
CA ASP A 42 -13.18 29.16 -5.99
C ASP A 42 -12.69 28.05 -6.96
N ILE A 43 -11.39 27.70 -6.94
CA ILE A 43 -10.79 26.71 -7.85
C ILE A 43 -10.12 25.53 -7.13
N PHE A 44 -9.87 25.64 -5.82
CA PHE A 44 -9.11 24.62 -5.08
C PHE A 44 -9.82 23.27 -5.06
N PHE A 45 -11.14 23.25 -4.84
CA PHE A 45 -11.90 22.02 -4.79
C PHE A 45 -11.86 21.28 -6.14
N GLN A 46 -12.08 21.99 -7.26
CA GLN A 46 -12.00 21.39 -8.61
C GLN A 46 -10.60 20.82 -8.89
N ALA A 47 -9.55 21.52 -8.48
CA ALA A 47 -8.18 21.02 -8.64
C ALA A 47 -7.91 19.78 -7.80
N ARG A 48 -8.49 19.69 -6.59
CA ARG A 48 -8.40 18.48 -5.75
C ARG A 48 -9.16 17.30 -6.33
N GLU A 49 -10.37 17.52 -6.86
CA GLU A 49 -11.15 16.48 -7.53
C GLU A 49 -10.48 15.98 -8.84
N ALA A 50 -9.82 16.87 -9.56
CA ALA A 50 -9.08 16.51 -10.78
C ALA A 50 -7.92 15.54 -10.54
N CYS A 51 -7.48 15.35 -9.29
CA CYS A 51 -6.46 14.37 -8.93
C CYS A 51 -6.99 12.91 -8.85
N ASN A 52 -8.31 12.73 -8.67
CA ASN A 52 -8.91 11.42 -8.39
C ASN A 52 -8.52 10.34 -9.42
N PRO A 53 -8.59 10.57 -10.75
CA PRO A 53 -8.23 9.53 -11.73
C PRO A 53 -6.80 9.00 -11.59
N TYR A 54 -5.86 9.84 -11.15
CA TYR A 54 -4.48 9.41 -10.92
C TYR A 54 -4.37 8.51 -9.71
N TYR A 55 -5.05 8.85 -8.62
CA TYR A 55 -5.08 8.01 -7.41
C TYR A 55 -5.83 6.71 -7.64
N ASP A 56 -6.92 6.72 -8.41
CA ASP A 56 -7.70 5.53 -8.73
C ASP A 56 -6.91 4.52 -9.58
N ALA A 57 -6.05 5.01 -10.48
CA ALA A 57 -5.19 4.17 -11.30
C ALA A 57 -3.98 3.60 -10.55
N LEU A 58 -3.54 4.25 -9.47
CA LEU A 58 -2.27 3.95 -8.82
C LEU A 58 -2.17 2.52 -8.25
N PRO A 59 -3.20 1.92 -7.60
CA PRO A 59 -3.10 0.56 -7.09
C PRO A 59 -2.73 -0.47 -8.15
N ALA A 60 -3.34 -0.38 -9.34
CA ALA A 60 -3.05 -1.29 -10.45
C ALA A 60 -1.61 -1.10 -10.97
N ILE A 61 -1.16 0.13 -11.10
CA ILE A 61 0.21 0.45 -11.53
C ILE A 61 1.22 -0.09 -10.52
N VAL A 62 0.99 0.13 -9.23
CA VAL A 62 1.89 -0.35 -8.16
C VAL A 62 1.94 -1.89 -8.16
N GLN A 63 0.80 -2.57 -8.31
CA GLN A 63 0.77 -4.03 -8.37
C GLN A 63 1.53 -4.55 -9.61
N GLU A 64 1.36 -3.93 -10.77
CA GLU A 64 2.11 -4.30 -11.97
C GLU A 64 3.63 -4.25 -11.75
N TYR A 65 4.12 -3.18 -11.11
CA TYR A 65 5.54 -3.06 -10.81
C TYR A 65 6.00 -4.02 -9.70
N MET A 66 5.17 -4.29 -8.71
CA MET A 66 5.44 -5.35 -7.73
C MET A 66 5.59 -6.71 -8.42
N ASP A 67 4.73 -7.02 -9.39
CA ASP A 67 4.80 -8.28 -10.15
C ASP A 67 6.08 -8.38 -10.99
N LYS A 68 6.52 -7.28 -11.62
CA LYS A 68 7.81 -7.22 -12.32
C LYS A 68 8.98 -7.49 -11.35
N VAL A 69 8.95 -6.90 -10.16
CA VAL A 69 9.95 -7.13 -9.11
C VAL A 69 9.92 -8.59 -8.66
N ASN A 70 8.73 -9.13 -8.38
CA ASN A 70 8.54 -10.51 -7.96
C ASN A 70 9.13 -11.50 -8.99
N ALA A 71 8.87 -11.27 -10.26
CA ALA A 71 9.41 -12.09 -11.35
C ALA A 71 10.94 -12.03 -11.41
N LYS A 72 11.55 -10.89 -11.09
CA LYS A 72 12.99 -10.68 -11.20
C LYS A 72 13.78 -11.27 -10.05
N ILE A 73 13.28 -11.16 -8.81
CA ILE A 73 14.01 -11.56 -7.60
C ILE A 73 13.33 -12.66 -6.78
N GLY A 74 12.22 -13.23 -7.29
CA GLY A 74 11.54 -14.36 -6.63
C GLY A 74 10.82 -14.00 -5.33
N THR A 75 10.30 -12.78 -5.22
CA THR A 75 9.48 -12.32 -4.10
C THR A 75 7.99 -12.49 -4.36
N ASP A 76 7.13 -12.17 -3.38
CA ASP A 76 5.66 -12.21 -3.48
C ASP A 76 5.06 -10.89 -2.97
N TYR A 77 5.53 -9.76 -3.48
CA TYR A 77 5.00 -8.46 -3.08
C TYR A 77 3.61 -8.22 -3.67
N LYS A 78 2.69 -7.79 -2.80
CA LYS A 78 1.32 -7.38 -3.13
C LYS A 78 1.00 -6.10 -2.37
N LEU A 79 -0.07 -5.42 -2.73
CA LEU A 79 -0.53 -4.21 -2.00
C LEU A 79 -0.75 -4.51 -0.51
N PHE A 80 -1.29 -5.71 -0.23
CA PHE A 80 -1.41 -6.30 1.10
C PHE A 80 -0.93 -7.75 1.04
N ASN A 81 0.04 -8.12 1.85
CA ASN A 81 0.51 -9.50 1.94
C ASN A 81 0.01 -10.17 3.22
N TYR A 82 -0.59 -11.32 3.09
CA TYR A 82 -0.90 -12.19 4.21
C TYR A 82 0.28 -13.11 4.52
N TYR A 83 0.53 -13.35 5.81
CA TYR A 83 1.47 -14.36 6.31
C TYR A 83 0.89 -15.02 7.56
N GLY A 84 0.93 -16.35 7.64
CA GLY A 84 0.48 -17.11 8.81
C GLY A 84 -0.34 -18.35 8.46
N ALA A 85 -1.12 -18.83 9.43
CA ALA A 85 -1.98 -20.00 9.26
C ALA A 85 -3.08 -19.74 8.21
N ALA A 86 -3.29 -20.70 7.28
CA ALA A 86 -4.32 -20.57 6.26
C ALA A 86 -5.75 -20.49 6.85
N ASP A 87 -5.92 -21.05 8.06
CA ASP A 87 -7.16 -21.04 8.83
C ASP A 87 -7.06 -20.14 10.09
N ALA A 88 -6.32 -19.04 9.98
CA ALA A 88 -6.15 -18.09 11.08
C ALA A 88 -7.49 -17.56 11.58
N GLU A 89 -7.64 -17.54 12.90
CA GLU A 89 -8.79 -16.94 13.58
C GLU A 89 -8.48 -15.55 14.16
N HIS A 90 -7.21 -15.27 14.39
CA HIS A 90 -6.73 -13.99 14.90
C HIS A 90 -5.62 -13.47 14.00
N ILE A 91 -5.76 -12.22 13.55
CA ILE A 91 -4.71 -11.57 12.75
C ILE A 91 -4.34 -10.20 13.29
N ILE A 92 -3.12 -9.79 12.94
CA ILE A 92 -2.67 -8.41 13.08
C ILE A 92 -2.64 -7.76 11.71
N ILE A 93 -3.03 -6.50 11.60
CA ILE A 93 -2.76 -5.65 10.44
C ILE A 93 -1.74 -4.61 10.84
N SER A 94 -0.64 -4.52 10.12
CA SER A 94 0.46 -3.59 10.44
C SER A 94 1.26 -3.19 9.20
N MET A 95 2.10 -2.17 9.33
CA MET A 95 3.01 -1.72 8.27
C MET A 95 4.40 -1.40 8.82
N GLY A 96 5.40 -1.48 7.95
CA GLY A 96 6.78 -1.14 8.25
C GLY A 96 7.58 -2.29 8.88
N SER A 97 8.68 -1.96 9.52
CA SER A 97 9.71 -2.92 9.97
C SER A 97 9.26 -3.88 11.08
N VAL A 98 8.19 -3.57 11.79
CA VAL A 98 7.64 -4.46 12.83
C VAL A 98 7.16 -5.81 12.24
N ASN A 99 6.83 -5.85 10.96
CA ASN A 99 6.33 -7.05 10.29
C ASN A 99 7.33 -8.22 10.36
N ASP A 100 8.63 -7.96 10.25
CA ASP A 100 9.65 -9.02 10.32
C ASP A 100 9.62 -9.71 11.69
N THR A 101 9.49 -8.94 12.77
CA THR A 101 9.35 -9.49 14.13
C THR A 101 8.02 -10.22 14.33
N ILE A 102 6.94 -9.72 13.71
CA ILE A 102 5.62 -10.36 13.79
C ILE A 102 5.66 -11.72 13.08
N GLU A 103 6.30 -11.84 11.93
CA GLU A 103 6.42 -13.11 11.20
C GLU A 103 7.15 -14.19 12.05
N GLU A 104 8.28 -13.84 12.66
CA GLU A 104 8.97 -14.77 13.57
C GLU A 104 8.09 -15.19 14.77
N THR A 105 7.32 -14.24 15.30
CA THR A 105 6.38 -14.50 16.39
C THR A 105 5.26 -15.43 15.95
N ILE A 106 4.70 -15.23 14.75
CA ILE A 106 3.68 -16.08 14.15
C ILE A 106 4.21 -17.50 13.96
N ASP A 107 5.43 -17.66 13.43
CA ASP A 107 6.05 -18.97 13.26
C ASP A 107 6.20 -19.71 14.60
N TYR A 108 6.59 -19.00 15.64
CA TYR A 108 6.68 -19.57 16.98
C TYR A 108 5.30 -19.99 17.51
N MET A 109 4.27 -19.16 17.35
CA MET A 109 2.91 -19.45 17.82
C MET A 109 2.26 -20.59 17.02
N MET A 110 2.46 -20.63 15.71
CA MET A 110 1.96 -21.72 14.86
C MET A 110 2.57 -23.08 15.22
N LYS A 111 3.85 -23.14 15.60
CA LYS A 111 4.48 -24.35 16.13
C LYS A 111 3.83 -24.86 17.41
N GLN A 112 3.10 -23.99 18.12
CA GLN A 112 2.32 -24.35 19.32
C GLN A 112 0.84 -24.61 18.99
N GLY A 113 0.48 -24.69 17.71
CA GLY A 113 -0.86 -24.99 17.26
C GLY A 113 -1.83 -23.80 17.25
N GLN A 114 -1.32 -22.57 17.38
CA GLN A 114 -2.16 -21.37 17.34
C GLN A 114 -2.48 -20.95 15.91
N LYS A 115 -3.69 -20.48 15.67
CA LYS A 115 -4.23 -20.06 14.37
C LYS A 115 -4.13 -18.54 14.24
N VAL A 116 -2.95 -18.06 13.93
CA VAL A 116 -2.62 -16.63 13.89
C VAL A 116 -2.00 -16.24 12.55
N GLY A 117 -2.10 -14.94 12.22
CA GLY A 117 -1.50 -14.40 11.02
C GLY A 117 -1.32 -12.89 11.06
N VAL A 118 -0.70 -12.35 10.03
CA VAL A 118 -0.54 -10.91 9.82
C VAL A 118 -0.89 -10.54 8.38
N VAL A 119 -1.55 -9.39 8.20
CA VAL A 119 -1.67 -8.69 6.93
C VAL A 119 -0.70 -7.52 6.95
N LYS A 120 0.29 -7.56 6.06
CA LYS A 120 1.31 -6.52 5.89
C LYS A 120 0.84 -5.50 4.89
N VAL A 121 0.67 -4.25 5.31
CA VAL A 121 0.29 -3.13 4.42
C VAL A 121 1.53 -2.63 3.69
N ARG A 122 1.58 -2.77 2.37
CA ARG A 122 2.66 -2.26 1.53
C ARG A 122 2.28 -0.99 0.78
N LEU A 123 1.05 -0.88 0.30
CA LEU A 123 0.51 0.37 -0.25
C LEU A 123 -0.54 0.95 0.72
N TYR A 124 -0.14 1.97 1.48
CA TYR A 124 -1.03 2.63 2.43
C TYR A 124 -1.92 3.70 1.77
N ARG A 125 -1.41 4.42 0.77
CA ARG A 125 -2.16 5.44 0.02
C ARG A 125 -1.89 5.33 -1.49
N PRO A 126 -2.93 5.28 -2.31
CA PRO A 126 -4.35 5.18 -1.94
C PRO A 126 -4.66 3.84 -1.25
N PHE A 127 -5.63 3.84 -0.32
CA PHE A 127 -5.99 2.64 0.42
C PHE A 127 -6.95 1.77 -0.42
N CYS A 128 -6.48 0.63 -0.87
CA CYS A 128 -7.25 -0.29 -1.71
C CYS A 128 -8.08 -1.25 -0.84
N VAL A 129 -9.34 -0.90 -0.60
CA VAL A 129 -10.27 -1.67 0.26
C VAL A 129 -10.39 -3.12 -0.18
N GLN A 130 -10.60 -3.36 -1.48
CA GLN A 130 -10.80 -4.72 -1.98
C GLN A 130 -9.56 -5.58 -1.78
N ALA A 131 -8.37 -5.04 -2.06
CA ALA A 131 -7.12 -5.77 -1.86
C ALA A 131 -6.86 -6.12 -0.38
N LEU A 132 -7.28 -5.27 0.56
CA LEU A 132 -7.26 -5.59 1.98
C LEU A 132 -8.19 -6.77 2.29
N ILE A 133 -9.46 -6.70 1.85
CA ILE A 133 -10.47 -7.75 2.12
C ILE A 133 -10.01 -9.08 1.54
N ASP A 134 -9.47 -9.09 0.32
CA ASP A 134 -8.98 -10.29 -0.36
C ASP A 134 -7.75 -10.91 0.33
N ALA A 135 -6.98 -10.11 1.04
CA ALA A 135 -5.81 -10.60 1.80
C ALA A 135 -6.17 -11.26 3.13
N ILE A 136 -7.38 -11.07 3.65
CA ILE A 136 -7.81 -11.59 4.96
C ILE A 136 -8.43 -12.99 4.80
N PRO A 137 -7.92 -14.04 5.49
CA PRO A 137 -8.55 -15.36 5.49
C PRO A 137 -10.00 -15.33 5.99
N ASP A 138 -10.88 -16.12 5.35
CA ASP A 138 -12.32 -16.18 5.69
C ASP A 138 -12.61 -16.65 7.11
N THR A 139 -11.67 -17.34 7.72
CA THR A 139 -11.77 -17.89 9.08
C THR A 139 -11.52 -16.88 10.19
N VAL A 140 -11.09 -15.66 9.83
CA VAL A 140 -10.72 -14.63 10.80
C VAL A 140 -11.93 -14.16 11.59
N LYS A 141 -11.77 -14.13 12.92
CA LYS A 141 -12.77 -13.69 13.90
C LYS A 141 -12.36 -12.41 14.63
N VAL A 142 -11.05 -12.20 14.75
CA VAL A 142 -10.50 -11.06 15.49
C VAL A 142 -9.38 -10.42 14.67
N ILE A 143 -9.50 -9.11 14.49
CA ILE A 143 -8.51 -8.28 13.78
C ILE A 143 -7.98 -7.24 14.77
N SER A 144 -6.67 -7.26 14.98
CA SER A 144 -5.96 -6.23 15.74
C SER A 144 -5.18 -5.36 14.77
N VAL A 145 -5.30 -4.04 14.89
CA VAL A 145 -4.54 -3.11 14.07
C VAL A 145 -3.42 -2.49 14.91
N LEU A 146 -2.21 -2.57 14.41
CA LEU A 146 -1.02 -2.05 15.09
C LEU A 146 -0.50 -0.81 14.36
N ASP A 147 -0.70 0.33 14.99
CA ASP A 147 -0.12 1.61 14.56
C ASP A 147 1.16 1.92 15.34
N ARG A 148 2.10 2.58 14.69
CA ARG A 148 3.33 3.06 15.32
C ARG A 148 3.26 4.53 15.73
N THR A 149 2.12 5.14 15.56
CA THR A 149 1.84 6.53 15.94
C THR A 149 0.88 6.60 17.12
N LYS A 150 0.83 7.73 17.76
CA LYS A 150 -0.14 8.03 18.80
C LYS A 150 -0.66 9.44 18.60
N GLU A 151 -1.97 9.55 18.41
CA GLU A 151 -2.67 10.83 18.28
C GLU A 151 -3.46 11.14 19.55
N PRO A 152 -2.96 12.02 20.42
CA PRO A 152 -3.65 12.35 21.67
C PRO A 152 -5.08 12.84 21.42
N GLY A 153 -6.05 12.20 22.07
CA GLY A 153 -7.46 12.56 21.95
C GLY A 153 -8.20 11.99 20.73
N ALA A 154 -7.52 11.30 19.82
CA ALA A 154 -8.18 10.59 18.72
C ALA A 154 -8.90 9.34 19.22
N ILE A 155 -9.97 8.95 18.52
CA ILE A 155 -10.70 7.69 18.79
C ILE A 155 -9.97 6.46 18.28
N GLY A 156 -8.97 6.64 17.44
CA GLY A 156 -8.11 5.60 16.86
C GLY A 156 -6.99 6.24 16.06
N GLU A 157 -5.98 5.44 15.77
CA GLU A 157 -4.83 5.86 14.98
C GLU A 157 -5.10 5.71 13.47
N PRO A 158 -4.30 6.33 12.57
CA PRO A 158 -4.63 6.42 11.16
C PRO A 158 -4.88 5.07 10.47
N LEU A 159 -4.01 4.07 10.66
CA LEU A 159 -4.22 2.75 10.03
C LEU A 159 -5.47 2.07 10.60
N TYR A 160 -5.68 2.14 11.92
CA TYR A 160 -6.86 1.58 12.55
C TYR A 160 -8.14 2.18 11.97
N LEU A 161 -8.22 3.50 11.83
CA LEU A 161 -9.40 4.17 11.29
C LEU A 161 -9.67 3.78 9.84
N ASP A 162 -8.62 3.67 9.00
CA ASP A 162 -8.75 3.22 7.62
C ASP A 162 -9.24 1.76 7.54
N VAL A 163 -8.71 0.88 8.37
CA VAL A 163 -9.13 -0.53 8.41
C VAL A 163 -10.59 -0.65 8.85
N VAL A 164 -10.99 0.05 9.91
CA VAL A 164 -12.39 0.05 10.38
C VAL A 164 -13.33 0.55 9.28
N ALA A 165 -12.97 1.65 8.62
CA ALA A 165 -13.77 2.19 7.51
C ALA A 165 -13.83 1.22 6.32
N ALA A 166 -12.72 0.57 5.98
CA ALA A 166 -12.62 -0.37 4.87
C ALA A 166 -13.41 -1.67 5.11
N LEU A 167 -13.47 -2.14 6.34
CA LEU A 167 -14.17 -3.38 6.69
C LEU A 167 -15.67 -3.18 6.93
N LYS A 168 -16.12 -1.94 7.11
CA LYS A 168 -17.53 -1.62 7.33
C LYS A 168 -18.41 -2.12 6.19
N GLY A 169 -19.41 -2.92 6.52
CA GLY A 169 -20.29 -3.57 5.55
C GLY A 169 -19.68 -4.75 4.79
N SER A 170 -18.46 -5.15 5.13
CA SER A 170 -17.85 -6.38 4.61
C SER A 170 -18.22 -7.61 5.45
N LYS A 171 -17.77 -8.79 5.04
CA LYS A 171 -17.91 -10.03 5.84
C LYS A 171 -17.17 -10.00 7.19
N PHE A 172 -16.35 -8.99 7.44
CA PHE A 172 -15.57 -8.80 8.67
C PHE A 172 -16.08 -7.61 9.52
N ASP A 173 -17.28 -7.05 9.23
CA ASP A 173 -17.88 -5.91 9.97
C ASP A 173 -18.28 -6.27 11.42
#